data_090769b36bd5cd6b0f74275b08cc18ad
#
_entry.id   090769b36bd5cd6b0f74275b08cc18ad
#
_cell.length_a   1.000
_cell.length_b   1.000
_cell.length_c   1.000
_cell.angle_alpha   90.00
_cell.angle_beta   90.00
_cell.angle_gamma   90.00
#
_symmetry.space_group_name_H-M   'P 1'
#
loop_
_entity.id
_entity.type
_entity.pdbx_description
1 polymer ?
#
loop_
_entity_poly.entity_id
_entity_poly.type
_entity_poly.pdbx_seq_one_letter_code
_entity_poly.pdbx_strand_id
1 'polypeptide(L)'
;VSLYFVDAPASDDRDDSPLPVPTPGGGAASVVRALDLATRGLAATPTKDARALGIYADAFMFSCSHKSLVKQALTGSGTAYKKMAEELQAKHPTWDSDVGSAILACFYHVAPWPVGSADGAIKNARRAVKKGGPTLRNCYYVGVISYCQGDFATASEYFAKALAAKPGSLSEADFAGFMKSESKRALALASAKL
;
A
#
# COMPACT_ATOMS: atom_id res chain seq x y z
N VAL A 1 -2.87 2.33 -1.13
CA VAL A 1 -3.66 1.09 -0.94
C VAL A 1 -3.23 0.52 0.40
N SER A 2 -4.09 0.66 1.40
CA SER A 2 -3.90 -0.09 2.63
C SER A 2 -4.29 -1.54 2.32
N LEU A 3 -3.34 -2.44 2.35
CA LEU A 3 -3.64 -3.87 2.34
C LEU A 3 -4.26 -4.20 3.70
N TYR A 4 -5.56 -4.45 3.70
CA TYR A 4 -6.26 -4.95 4.88
C TYR A 4 -6.13 -6.47 4.92
N PHE A 5 -5.86 -6.98 6.09
CA PHE A 5 -5.90 -8.41 6.35
C PHE A 5 -7.38 -8.82 6.47
N VAL A 6 -7.94 -9.39 5.42
CA VAL A 6 -9.35 -9.78 5.36
C VAL A 6 -9.43 -11.29 5.51
N ASP A 7 -9.08 -11.84 6.66
CA ASP A 7 -9.51 -13.18 7.06
C ASP A 7 -9.22 -13.41 8.54
N ALA A 8 -10.21 -13.16 9.37
CA ALA A 8 -10.29 -13.83 10.66
C ALA A 8 -11.74 -14.27 10.85
N PRO A 9 -11.98 -15.55 11.20
CA PRO A 9 -13.28 -15.94 11.72
C PRO A 9 -13.54 -15.11 12.97
N ALA A 10 -14.79 -14.67 13.13
CA ALA A 10 -15.25 -13.94 14.28
C ALA A 10 -14.92 -14.72 15.56
N SER A 11 -13.95 -14.26 16.34
CA SER A 11 -13.82 -14.62 17.74
C SER A 11 -14.56 -13.57 18.56
N ASP A 12 -15.38 -14.01 19.47
CA ASP A 12 -16.46 -13.29 20.15
C ASP A 12 -15.99 -12.31 21.26
N ASP A 13 -14.68 -11.99 21.32
CA ASP A 13 -14.08 -11.09 22.31
C ASP A 13 -13.41 -9.89 21.64
N ARG A 14 -14.11 -9.21 20.74
CA ARG A 14 -13.61 -7.94 20.20
C ARG A 14 -14.18 -6.78 21.00
N ASP A 15 -13.30 -5.92 21.48
CA ASP A 15 -13.62 -4.51 21.63
C ASP A 15 -13.92 -3.99 20.20
N ASP A 16 -15.18 -4.12 19.81
CA ASP A 16 -15.71 -3.73 18.50
C ASP A 16 -15.88 -2.21 18.36
N SER A 17 -15.08 -1.43 19.09
CA SER A 17 -14.96 -0.01 18.80
C SER A 17 -14.33 0.13 17.41
N PRO A 18 -15.09 0.46 16.35
CA PRO A 18 -14.51 0.67 15.04
C PRO A 18 -13.48 1.78 15.17
N LEU A 19 -12.25 1.48 14.76
CA LEU A 19 -11.28 2.55 14.51
C LEU A 19 -12.02 3.63 13.70
N PRO A 20 -11.89 4.91 14.04
CA PRO A 20 -12.62 5.96 13.37
C PRO A 20 -12.29 5.91 11.88
N VAL A 21 -13.15 5.25 11.13
CA VAL A 21 -13.16 5.36 9.68
C VAL A 21 -13.43 6.83 9.40
N PRO A 22 -12.59 7.54 8.65
CA PRO A 22 -12.86 8.91 8.28
C PRO A 22 -14.27 8.97 7.71
N THR A 23 -15.14 9.75 8.33
CA THR A 23 -16.55 9.85 7.97
C THR A 23 -16.70 10.22 6.49
N PRO A 24 -17.53 9.52 5.70
CA PRO A 24 -17.68 9.73 4.26
C PRO A 24 -18.15 11.13 3.85
N GLY A 25 -18.62 11.94 4.77
CA GLY A 25 -19.25 13.24 4.46
C GLY A 25 -18.29 14.38 4.09
N GLY A 26 -17.02 14.34 4.52
CA GLY A 26 -16.02 15.35 4.14
C GLY A 26 -15.03 14.88 3.07
N GLY A 27 -14.96 13.58 2.83
CA GLY A 27 -13.89 12.94 2.09
C GLY A 27 -13.91 13.18 0.57
N ALA A 28 -15.04 13.07 -0.08
CA ALA A 28 -15.10 13.08 -1.54
C ALA A 28 -14.68 14.43 -2.16
N ALA A 29 -15.19 15.54 -1.63
CA ALA A 29 -14.83 16.87 -2.12
C ALA A 29 -13.36 17.22 -1.84
N SER A 30 -12.85 16.84 -0.68
CA SER A 30 -11.45 17.02 -0.29
C SER A 30 -10.50 16.23 -1.17
N VAL A 31 -10.86 14.99 -1.50
CA VAL A 31 -10.06 14.10 -2.36
C VAL A 31 -10.03 14.59 -3.80
N VAL A 32 -11.16 15.06 -4.34
CA VAL A 32 -11.23 15.67 -5.69
C VAL A 32 -10.35 16.92 -5.75
N ARG A 33 -10.42 17.77 -4.73
CA ARG A 33 -9.58 18.98 -4.65
C ARG A 33 -8.10 18.64 -4.53
N ALA A 34 -7.75 17.65 -3.74
CA ALA A 34 -6.36 17.18 -3.59
C ALA A 34 -5.81 16.67 -4.92
N LEU A 35 -6.59 15.89 -5.69
CA LEU A 35 -6.20 15.42 -7.00
C LEU A 35 -6.04 16.57 -8.02
N ASP A 36 -6.94 17.56 -8.02
CA ASP A 36 -6.82 18.74 -8.88
C ASP A 36 -5.54 19.54 -8.59
N LEU A 37 -5.27 19.80 -7.30
CA LEU A 37 -4.04 20.49 -6.88
C LEU A 37 -2.77 19.71 -7.24
N ALA A 38 -2.77 18.40 -7.02
CA ALA A 38 -1.65 17.53 -7.36
C ALA A 38 -1.43 17.47 -8.88
N THR A 39 -2.49 17.44 -9.68
CA THR A 39 -2.43 17.47 -11.15
C THR A 39 -1.80 18.77 -11.65
N ARG A 40 -2.25 19.91 -11.11
CA ARG A 40 -1.66 21.22 -11.44
C ARG A 40 -0.21 21.34 -11.01
N GLY A 41 0.11 20.85 -9.82
CA GLY A 41 1.49 20.82 -9.31
C GLY A 41 2.40 19.98 -10.20
N LEU A 42 1.96 18.79 -10.61
CA LEU A 42 2.71 17.93 -11.52
C LEU A 42 2.91 18.58 -12.90
N ALA A 43 1.86 19.22 -13.44
CA ALA A 43 1.94 19.92 -14.73
C ALA A 43 2.88 21.13 -14.69
N ALA A 44 2.96 21.83 -13.54
CA ALA A 44 3.84 22.96 -13.33
C ALA A 44 5.31 22.56 -13.07
N THR A 45 5.60 21.27 -12.87
CA THR A 45 6.94 20.76 -12.57
C THR A 45 7.58 20.21 -13.86
N PRO A 46 8.53 20.93 -14.51
CA PRO A 46 9.05 20.56 -15.84
C PRO A 46 9.71 19.18 -15.89
N THR A 47 10.32 18.77 -14.77
CA THR A 47 11.11 17.53 -14.68
C THR A 47 10.35 16.36 -14.06
N LYS A 48 9.07 16.55 -13.68
CA LYS A 48 8.30 15.53 -12.93
C LYS A 48 9.13 14.94 -11.79
N ASP A 49 9.54 15.80 -10.86
CA ASP A 49 10.35 15.35 -9.73
C ASP A 49 9.61 14.28 -8.87
N ALA A 50 10.38 13.58 -8.05
CA ALA A 50 9.85 12.48 -7.23
C ALA A 50 8.69 12.92 -6.33
N ARG A 51 8.79 14.12 -5.76
CA ARG A 51 7.79 14.64 -4.82
C ARG A 51 6.48 14.97 -5.54
N ALA A 52 6.54 15.66 -6.67
CA ALA A 52 5.36 16.00 -7.45
C ALA A 52 4.65 14.74 -7.97
N LEU A 53 5.42 13.78 -8.48
CA LEU A 53 4.89 12.51 -8.97
C LEU A 53 4.31 11.65 -7.84
N GLY A 54 4.97 11.60 -6.68
CA GLY A 54 4.51 10.85 -5.52
C GLY A 54 3.22 11.42 -4.92
N ILE A 55 3.15 12.73 -4.70
CA ILE A 55 1.93 13.38 -4.21
C ILE A 55 0.77 13.17 -5.19
N TYR A 56 1.04 13.24 -6.50
CA TYR A 56 0.04 12.94 -7.52
C TYR A 56 -0.44 11.49 -7.44
N ALA A 57 0.47 10.53 -7.30
CA ALA A 57 0.12 9.11 -7.17
C ALA A 57 -0.77 8.84 -5.95
N ASP A 58 -0.44 9.42 -4.80
CA ASP A 58 -1.24 9.29 -3.58
C ASP A 58 -2.63 9.92 -3.74
N ALA A 59 -2.70 11.16 -4.24
CA ALA A 59 -3.97 11.83 -4.47
C ALA A 59 -4.85 11.06 -5.48
N PHE A 60 -4.23 10.49 -6.53
CA PHE A 60 -4.92 9.66 -7.52
C PHE A 60 -5.45 8.38 -6.89
N MET A 61 -4.65 7.69 -6.07
CA MET A 61 -5.07 6.48 -5.35
C MET A 61 -6.28 6.77 -4.47
N PHE A 62 -6.22 7.82 -3.65
CA PHE A 62 -7.35 8.20 -2.80
C PHE A 62 -8.59 8.56 -3.62
N SER A 63 -8.44 9.21 -4.78
CA SER A 63 -9.57 9.51 -5.67
C SER A 63 -10.22 8.26 -6.25
N CYS A 64 -9.47 7.17 -6.37
CA CYS A 64 -9.97 5.89 -6.85
C CYS A 64 -10.57 5.01 -5.74
N SER A 65 -10.30 5.29 -4.47
CA SER A 65 -10.76 4.49 -3.33
C SER A 65 -12.28 4.37 -3.21
N HIS A 66 -13.03 5.34 -3.75
CA HIS A 66 -14.50 5.29 -3.79
C HIS A 66 -15.07 4.44 -4.94
N LYS A 67 -14.23 3.97 -5.84
CA LYS A 67 -14.65 3.16 -6.99
C LYS A 67 -14.41 1.69 -6.65
N SER A 68 -15.37 0.82 -6.99
CA SER A 68 -15.12 -0.62 -6.92
C SER A 68 -13.97 -1.02 -7.85
N LEU A 69 -13.30 -2.15 -7.57
CA LEU A 69 -12.21 -2.66 -8.42
C LEU A 69 -12.65 -2.85 -9.88
N VAL A 70 -13.88 -3.31 -10.10
CA VAL A 70 -14.47 -3.45 -11.44
C VAL A 70 -14.57 -2.09 -12.14
N LYS A 71 -15.05 -1.05 -11.45
CA LYS A 71 -15.14 0.30 -12.01
C LYS A 71 -13.76 0.88 -12.30
N GLN A 72 -12.78 0.63 -11.45
CA GLN A 72 -11.40 1.05 -11.70
C GLN A 72 -10.81 0.38 -12.94
N ALA A 73 -11.07 -0.92 -13.13
CA ALA A 73 -10.64 -1.64 -14.33
C ALA A 73 -11.30 -1.07 -15.60
N LEU A 74 -12.61 -0.87 -15.59
CA LEU A 74 -13.37 -0.34 -16.73
C LEU A 74 -12.98 1.10 -17.11
N THR A 75 -12.60 1.93 -16.15
CA THR A 75 -12.23 3.34 -16.38
C THR A 75 -10.74 3.53 -16.68
N GLY A 76 -9.94 2.47 -16.73
CA GLY A 76 -8.50 2.56 -16.93
C GLY A 76 -7.71 3.16 -15.76
N SER A 77 -8.38 3.43 -14.63
CA SER A 77 -7.74 4.03 -13.45
C SER A 77 -6.60 3.15 -12.90
N GLY A 78 -6.79 1.83 -12.91
CA GLY A 78 -5.75 0.89 -12.48
C GLY A 78 -4.49 0.97 -13.35
N THR A 79 -4.67 1.06 -14.68
CA THR A 79 -3.54 1.19 -15.62
C THR A 79 -2.79 2.51 -15.43
N ALA A 80 -3.52 3.62 -15.21
CA ALA A 80 -2.90 4.91 -14.93
C ALA A 80 -2.09 4.87 -13.64
N TYR A 81 -2.63 4.28 -12.58
CA TYR A 81 -1.94 4.12 -11.30
C TYR A 81 -0.67 3.26 -11.41
N LYS A 82 -0.77 2.15 -12.14
CA LYS A 82 0.38 1.30 -12.44
C LYS A 82 1.49 2.06 -13.14
N LYS A 83 1.17 2.82 -14.20
CA LYS A 83 2.16 3.63 -14.92
C LYS A 83 2.89 4.64 -14.03
N MET A 84 2.17 5.31 -13.14
CA MET A 84 2.79 6.22 -12.17
C MET A 84 3.76 5.51 -11.24
N ALA A 85 3.38 4.34 -10.74
CA ALA A 85 4.23 3.54 -9.88
C ALA A 85 5.47 3.02 -10.62
N GLU A 86 5.33 2.61 -11.88
CA GLU A 86 6.44 2.22 -12.75
C GLU A 86 7.39 3.42 -13.02
N GLU A 87 6.85 4.62 -13.22
CA GLU A 87 7.66 5.83 -13.40
C GLU A 87 8.43 6.18 -12.11
N LEU A 88 7.79 6.13 -10.94
CA LEU A 88 8.46 6.29 -9.64
C LEU A 88 9.56 5.25 -9.44
N GLN A 89 9.27 3.99 -9.69
CA GLN A 89 10.24 2.90 -9.54
C GLN A 89 11.44 3.05 -10.46
N ALA A 90 11.23 3.51 -11.70
CA ALA A 90 12.28 3.63 -12.70
C ALA A 90 13.15 4.89 -12.49
N LYS A 91 12.52 6.04 -12.23
CA LYS A 91 13.21 7.33 -12.16
C LYS A 91 13.64 7.72 -10.76
N HIS A 92 12.92 7.26 -9.74
CA HIS A 92 13.10 7.67 -8.35
C HIS A 92 13.09 6.48 -7.37
N PRO A 93 13.95 5.47 -7.57
CA PRO A 93 13.89 4.18 -6.86
C PRO A 93 14.18 4.28 -5.35
N THR A 94 14.70 5.40 -4.88
CA THR A 94 14.99 5.63 -3.45
C THR A 94 14.01 6.59 -2.78
N TRP A 95 13.14 7.23 -3.58
CA TRP A 95 12.19 8.17 -3.03
C TRP A 95 11.15 7.45 -2.16
N ASP A 96 10.90 8.02 -0.98
CA ASP A 96 9.97 7.48 0.01
C ASP A 96 10.14 5.95 0.21
N SER A 97 11.40 5.53 0.45
CA SER A 97 11.74 4.13 0.68
C SER A 97 11.29 3.17 -0.43
N ASP A 98 11.50 3.57 -1.70
CA ASP A 98 11.08 2.84 -2.91
C ASP A 98 9.56 2.61 -2.95
N VAL A 99 8.79 3.66 -2.67
CA VAL A 99 7.31 3.60 -2.69
C VAL A 99 6.76 3.13 -4.02
N GLY A 100 7.42 3.40 -5.14
CA GLY A 100 7.02 2.90 -6.45
C GLY A 100 6.92 1.37 -6.47
N SER A 101 7.90 0.68 -5.90
CA SER A 101 7.85 -0.78 -5.74
C SER A 101 6.76 -1.22 -4.76
N ALA A 102 6.58 -0.50 -3.66
CA ALA A 102 5.51 -0.80 -2.70
C ALA A 102 4.12 -0.67 -3.33
N ILE A 103 3.89 0.37 -4.12
CA ILE A 103 2.64 0.57 -4.89
C ILE A 103 2.42 -0.57 -5.89
N LEU A 104 3.46 -0.94 -6.66
CA LEU A 104 3.36 -2.05 -7.61
C LEU A 104 3.08 -3.39 -6.93
N ALA A 105 3.65 -3.64 -5.76
CA ALA A 105 3.36 -4.83 -4.97
C ALA A 105 1.87 -4.91 -4.62
N CYS A 106 1.32 -3.82 -4.09
CA CYS A 106 -0.12 -3.73 -3.77
C CYS A 106 -0.98 -3.86 -5.03
N PHE A 107 -0.60 -3.19 -6.12
CA PHE A 107 -1.34 -3.25 -7.37
C PHE A 107 -1.46 -4.69 -7.89
N TYR A 108 -0.34 -5.41 -8.01
CA TYR A 108 -0.35 -6.79 -8.49
C TYR A 108 -1.05 -7.76 -7.54
N HIS A 109 -1.06 -7.45 -6.24
CA HIS A 109 -1.76 -8.27 -5.25
C HIS A 109 -3.28 -8.15 -5.35
N VAL A 110 -3.81 -6.93 -5.57
CA VAL A 110 -5.25 -6.67 -5.55
C VAL A 110 -5.91 -6.68 -6.94
N ALA A 111 -5.14 -6.53 -8.00
CA ALA A 111 -5.68 -6.51 -9.36
C ALA A 111 -6.30 -7.87 -9.72
N PRO A 112 -7.47 -7.87 -10.39
CA PRO A 112 -8.06 -9.12 -10.85
C PRO A 112 -7.27 -9.73 -12.00
N TRP A 113 -7.44 -11.04 -12.20
CA TRP A 113 -6.94 -11.71 -13.41
C TRP A 113 -7.49 -11.02 -14.67
N PRO A 114 -6.72 -10.86 -15.76
CA PRO A 114 -5.34 -11.35 -16.00
C PRO A 114 -4.24 -10.37 -15.58
N VAL A 115 -4.56 -9.27 -14.92
CA VAL A 115 -3.61 -8.20 -14.56
C VAL A 115 -2.90 -8.50 -13.24
N GLY A 116 -3.59 -9.13 -12.29
CA GLY A 116 -3.04 -9.54 -11.01
C GLY A 116 -1.96 -10.61 -11.18
N SER A 117 -0.94 -10.57 -10.33
CA SER A 117 0.21 -11.48 -10.39
C SER A 117 0.78 -11.69 -8.99
N ALA A 118 0.66 -12.90 -8.47
CA ALA A 118 1.25 -13.27 -7.19
C ALA A 118 2.77 -13.09 -7.19
N ASP A 119 3.44 -13.53 -8.26
CA ASP A 119 4.89 -13.35 -8.44
C ASP A 119 5.27 -11.87 -8.58
N GLY A 120 4.47 -11.10 -9.34
CA GLY A 120 4.65 -9.66 -9.48
C GLY A 120 4.53 -8.93 -8.13
N ALA A 121 3.57 -9.31 -7.32
CA ALA A 121 3.34 -8.73 -6.00
C ALA A 121 4.54 -8.97 -5.07
N ILE A 122 4.93 -10.22 -4.85
CA ILE A 122 6.03 -10.54 -3.92
C ILE A 122 7.39 -10.03 -4.41
N LYS A 123 7.63 -10.07 -5.74
CA LYS A 123 8.86 -9.52 -6.34
C LYS A 123 9.00 -8.02 -6.05
N ASN A 124 7.94 -7.26 -6.24
CA ASN A 124 7.98 -5.82 -5.98
C ASN A 124 8.04 -5.50 -4.48
N ALA A 125 7.35 -6.24 -3.62
CA ALA A 125 7.45 -6.07 -2.17
C ALA A 125 8.89 -6.31 -1.67
N ARG A 126 9.53 -7.40 -2.10
CA ARG A 126 10.94 -7.69 -1.77
C ARG A 126 11.90 -6.66 -2.35
N ARG A 127 11.59 -6.13 -3.54
CA ARG A 127 12.38 -5.02 -4.13
C ARG A 127 12.29 -3.76 -3.27
N ALA A 128 11.10 -3.41 -2.77
CA ALA A 128 10.93 -2.25 -1.87
C ALA A 128 11.81 -2.39 -0.62
N VAL A 129 11.85 -3.58 0.01
CA VAL A 129 12.76 -3.85 1.13
C VAL A 129 14.22 -3.72 0.71
N LYS A 130 14.61 -4.27 -0.45
CA LYS A 130 16.00 -4.28 -0.92
C LYS A 130 16.52 -2.88 -1.28
N LYS A 131 15.69 -2.04 -1.89
CA LYS A 131 16.08 -0.71 -2.41
C LYS A 131 15.74 0.42 -1.45
N GLY A 132 14.57 0.35 -0.81
CA GLY A 132 14.07 1.36 0.12
C GLY A 132 14.40 1.09 1.59
N GLY A 133 14.94 -0.08 1.88
CA GLY A 133 15.26 -0.53 3.24
C GLY A 133 14.11 -1.29 3.92
N PRO A 134 14.40 -1.98 5.03
CA PRO A 134 13.44 -2.74 5.81
C PRO A 134 12.60 -1.81 6.71
N THR A 135 11.90 -0.85 6.11
CA THR A 135 11.00 0.06 6.83
C THR A 135 9.74 -0.69 7.30
N LEU A 136 8.98 -0.05 8.19
CA LEU A 136 7.72 -0.62 8.69
C LEU A 136 6.77 -1.00 7.53
N ARG A 137 6.52 -0.09 6.57
CA ARG A 137 5.65 -0.35 5.41
C ARG A 137 6.18 -1.47 4.54
N ASN A 138 7.46 -1.42 4.19
CA ASN A 138 8.05 -2.37 3.25
C ASN A 138 8.05 -3.79 3.84
N CYS A 139 8.36 -3.94 5.13
CA CYS A 139 8.26 -5.23 5.82
C CYS A 139 6.81 -5.70 5.95
N TYR A 140 5.90 -4.81 6.32
CA TYR A 140 4.47 -5.13 6.43
C TYR A 140 3.91 -5.69 5.12
N TYR A 141 4.23 -5.07 3.98
CA TYR A 141 3.74 -5.54 2.68
C TYR A 141 4.29 -6.90 2.27
N VAL A 142 5.57 -7.19 2.53
CA VAL A 142 6.10 -8.54 2.32
C VAL A 142 5.36 -9.54 3.19
N GLY A 143 5.13 -9.23 4.47
CA GLY A 143 4.39 -10.09 5.39
C GLY A 143 2.97 -10.39 4.90
N VAL A 144 2.20 -9.36 4.51
CA VAL A 144 0.82 -9.53 4.02
C VAL A 144 0.77 -10.38 2.75
N ILE A 145 1.60 -10.06 1.76
CA ILE A 145 1.60 -10.76 0.48
C ILE A 145 2.02 -12.23 0.66
N SER A 146 3.06 -12.49 1.48
CA SER A 146 3.50 -13.87 1.79
C SER A 146 2.41 -14.66 2.51
N TYR A 147 1.71 -14.05 3.47
CA TYR A 147 0.60 -14.71 4.14
C TYR A 147 -0.52 -15.10 3.16
N CYS A 148 -0.91 -14.19 2.29
CA CYS A 148 -1.96 -14.44 1.29
C CYS A 148 -1.55 -15.50 0.26
N GLN A 149 -0.24 -15.74 0.09
CA GLN A 149 0.31 -16.79 -0.77
C GLN A 149 0.54 -18.13 -0.03
N GLY A 150 0.24 -18.20 1.27
CA GLY A 150 0.42 -19.39 2.09
C GLY A 150 1.86 -19.62 2.59
N ASP A 151 2.78 -18.67 2.33
CA ASP A 151 4.14 -18.69 2.87
C ASP A 151 4.15 -18.09 4.28
N PHE A 152 3.64 -18.86 5.25
CA PHE A 152 3.45 -18.40 6.64
C PHE A 152 4.78 -18.18 7.37
N ALA A 153 5.83 -18.90 6.99
CA ALA A 153 7.17 -18.72 7.56
C ALA A 153 7.73 -17.35 7.20
N THR A 154 7.75 -16.99 5.92
CA THR A 154 8.16 -15.66 5.47
C THR A 154 7.22 -14.58 6.03
N ALA A 155 5.92 -14.82 6.09
CA ALA A 155 4.96 -13.88 6.65
C ALA A 155 5.28 -13.56 8.12
N SER A 156 5.47 -14.58 8.96
CA SER A 156 5.83 -14.41 10.38
C SER A 156 7.14 -13.63 10.54
N GLU A 157 8.17 -13.98 9.77
CA GLU A 157 9.46 -13.28 9.80
C GLU A 157 9.28 -11.78 9.50
N TYR A 158 8.54 -11.45 8.44
CA TYR A 158 8.41 -10.07 7.99
C TYR A 158 7.45 -9.24 8.84
N PHE A 159 6.42 -9.83 9.43
CA PHE A 159 5.61 -9.13 10.45
C PHE A 159 6.41 -8.82 11.71
N ALA A 160 7.26 -9.74 12.17
CA ALA A 160 8.18 -9.47 13.29
C ALA A 160 9.16 -8.33 12.93
N LYS A 161 9.73 -8.33 11.72
CA LYS A 161 10.56 -7.22 11.24
C LYS A 161 9.80 -5.90 11.19
N ALA A 162 8.55 -5.90 10.72
CA ALA A 162 7.71 -4.71 10.68
C ALA A 162 7.46 -4.13 12.07
N LEU A 163 7.21 -4.97 13.08
CA LEU A 163 7.04 -4.53 14.47
C LEU A 163 8.29 -3.83 15.04
N ALA A 164 9.47 -4.35 14.70
CA ALA A 164 10.75 -3.78 15.13
C ALA A 164 11.17 -2.55 14.32
N ALA A 165 10.66 -2.40 13.09
CA ALA A 165 11.07 -1.35 12.18
C ALA A 165 10.50 0.03 12.56
N LYS A 166 11.21 1.06 12.09
CA LYS A 166 10.73 2.45 12.11
C LYS A 166 10.11 2.80 10.76
N PRO A 167 9.20 3.78 10.72
CA PRO A 167 8.77 4.38 9.46
C PRO A 167 9.97 4.93 8.67
N GLY A 168 9.96 4.75 7.36
CA GLY A 168 11.01 5.22 6.48
C GLY A 168 10.83 6.67 6.00
N SER A 169 9.63 7.25 6.22
CA SER A 169 9.28 8.59 5.80
C SER A 169 8.17 9.17 6.68
N LEU A 170 7.86 10.46 6.50
CA LEU A 170 6.74 11.11 7.19
C LEU A 170 5.39 10.52 6.75
N SER A 171 5.22 10.25 5.46
CA SER A 171 3.99 9.63 4.95
C SER A 171 3.77 8.22 5.51
N GLU A 172 4.84 7.46 5.70
CA GLU A 172 4.77 6.14 6.35
C GLU A 172 4.45 6.28 7.86
N ALA A 173 4.96 7.33 8.51
CA ALA A 173 4.72 7.59 9.93
C ALA A 173 3.24 7.82 10.25
N ASP A 174 2.49 8.45 9.35
CA ASP A 174 1.05 8.71 9.52
C ASP A 174 0.24 7.41 9.64
N PHE A 175 0.72 6.31 9.05
CA PHE A 175 0.08 4.99 9.10
C PHE A 175 0.76 4.00 10.06
N ALA A 176 1.79 4.45 10.80
CA ALA A 176 2.60 3.54 11.63
C ALA A 176 1.80 2.82 12.72
N GLY A 177 0.86 3.51 13.37
CA GLY A 177 -0.01 2.92 14.38
C GLY A 177 -0.84 1.76 13.82
N PHE A 178 -1.48 1.99 12.68
CA PHE A 178 -2.24 0.98 11.95
C PHE A 178 -1.37 -0.22 11.55
N MET A 179 -0.26 0.03 10.85
CA MET A 179 0.60 -1.05 10.35
C MET A 179 1.18 -1.90 11.49
N LYS A 180 1.53 -1.30 12.63
CA LYS A 180 2.01 -2.04 13.81
C LYS A 180 0.91 -2.89 14.44
N SER A 181 -0.30 -2.34 14.59
CA SER A 181 -1.44 -3.10 15.10
C SER A 181 -1.74 -4.31 14.22
N GLU A 182 -1.84 -4.09 12.91
CA GLU A 182 -2.08 -5.16 11.95
C GLU A 182 -0.92 -6.18 11.89
N SER A 183 0.34 -5.73 11.96
CA SER A 183 1.48 -6.64 12.00
C SER A 183 1.45 -7.56 13.24
N LYS A 184 1.04 -7.03 14.41
CA LYS A 184 0.92 -7.81 15.63
C LYS A 184 -0.15 -8.90 15.48
N ARG A 185 -1.33 -8.53 14.97
CA ARG A 185 -2.44 -9.47 14.74
C ARG A 185 -2.05 -10.53 13.69
N ALA A 186 -1.48 -10.10 12.59
CA ALA A 186 -1.10 -10.98 11.48
C ALA A 186 0.05 -11.92 11.84
N LEU A 187 0.99 -11.49 12.68
CA LEU A 187 2.05 -12.35 13.20
C LEU A 187 1.48 -13.52 14.00
N ALA A 188 0.51 -13.25 14.89
CA ALA A 188 -0.14 -14.31 15.65
C ALA A 188 -0.85 -15.32 14.75
N LEU A 189 -1.57 -14.83 13.71
CA LEU A 189 -2.25 -15.67 12.75
C LEU A 189 -1.29 -16.51 11.88
N ALA A 190 -0.18 -15.92 11.44
CA ALA A 190 0.83 -16.64 10.66
C ALA A 190 1.54 -17.71 11.48
N SER A 191 1.91 -17.37 12.74
CA SER A 191 2.57 -18.30 13.65
C SER A 191 1.69 -19.50 14.02
N ALA A 192 0.38 -19.32 14.09
CA ALA A 192 -0.56 -20.41 14.35
C ALA A 192 -0.71 -21.40 13.16
N LYS A 193 -0.14 -21.08 12.02
CA LYS A 193 -0.17 -21.93 10.81
C LYS A 193 1.17 -22.63 10.52
N LEU A 194 2.18 -22.40 11.34
CA LEU A 194 3.47 -23.08 11.31
C LEU A 194 3.45 -24.34 12.17
#